data_58584830302333cf3a20d27cfbda9cfe
#
_entry.id   58584830302333cf3a20d27cfbda9cfe
#
_cell.length_a   1.000
_cell.length_b   1.000
_cell.length_c   1.000
_cell.angle_alpha   90.00
_cell.angle_beta   90.00
_cell.angle_gamma   90.00
#
_symmetry.space_group_name_H-M   'P 1'
#
loop_
_entity.id
_entity.type
_entity.pdbx_description
1 polymer ?
#
loop_
_entity_poly.entity_id
_entity_poly.type
_entity_poly.pdbx_seq_one_letter_code
_entity_poly.pdbx_strand_id
1 'polypeptide(L)'
;MNILINNTNGSPIYDQIYSQIKAQIINGSLKEDAMLPSIRSLAKDLHISFITTKRAYEELERDGFIYTVPGKGCFVSKRNIELVREEMLKQIEEHLSKVVELASSCNISSDVIREMIDLIMEEDKK
;
A
#
# COMPACT_ATOMS: atom_id res chain seq x y z
N MET A 1 13.77 -3.73 -4.92
CA MET A 1 12.77 -3.25 -3.94
C MET A 1 13.37 -2.10 -3.15
N ASN A 2 12.64 -1.03 -3.02
CA ASN A 2 13.13 0.18 -2.36
C ASN A 2 12.19 0.56 -1.21
N ILE A 3 12.71 0.54 0.02
CA ILE A 3 11.92 0.85 1.23
C ILE A 3 12.59 2.00 1.97
N LEU A 4 11.79 3.03 2.30
CA LEU A 4 12.25 4.19 3.06
C LEU A 4 11.53 4.22 4.40
N ILE A 5 12.30 4.25 5.49
CA ILE A 5 11.74 4.31 6.84
C ILE A 5 11.76 5.74 7.34
N ASN A 6 10.60 6.21 7.81
CA ASN A 6 10.44 7.53 8.38
C ASN A 6 10.08 7.41 9.87
N ASN A 7 11.01 7.79 10.74
CA ASN A 7 10.82 7.68 12.18
C ASN A 7 10.00 8.84 12.77
N THR A 8 9.66 9.84 11.98
CA THR A 8 9.02 11.07 12.47
C THR A 8 7.53 11.17 12.20
N ASN A 9 6.96 10.28 11.37
CA ASN A 9 5.56 10.39 10.97
C ASN A 9 4.56 9.68 11.90
N GLY A 10 5.04 9.06 12.96
CA GLY A 10 4.17 8.39 13.92
C GLY A 10 3.65 7.02 13.52
N SER A 11 3.83 6.58 12.28
CA SER A 11 3.43 5.24 11.85
C SER A 11 4.42 4.20 12.37
N PRO A 12 3.93 3.05 12.87
CA PRO A 12 4.83 1.97 13.26
C PRO A 12 5.70 1.52 12.08
N ILE A 13 6.92 1.13 12.37
CA ILE A 13 7.86 0.73 11.31
C ILE A 13 7.35 -0.47 10.51
N TYR A 14 6.75 -1.47 11.17
CA TYR A 14 6.23 -2.64 10.45
C TYR A 14 5.15 -2.24 9.45
N ASP A 15 4.34 -1.25 9.78
CA ASP A 15 3.28 -0.76 8.91
C ASP A 15 3.84 -0.01 7.70
N GLN A 16 4.92 0.73 7.89
CA GLN A 16 5.61 1.39 6.79
C GLN A 16 6.19 0.37 5.79
N ILE A 17 6.77 -0.70 6.30
CA ILE A 17 7.29 -1.79 5.45
C ILE A 17 6.14 -2.47 4.71
N TYR A 18 5.10 -2.84 5.43
CA TYR A 18 3.90 -3.47 4.86
C TYR A 18 3.32 -2.63 3.72
N SER A 19 3.06 -1.35 4.01
CA SER A 19 2.42 -0.45 3.05
C SER A 19 3.26 -0.23 1.79
N GLN A 20 4.57 -0.11 1.95
CA GLN A 20 5.46 0.12 0.81
C GLN A 20 5.62 -1.11 -0.06
N ILE A 21 5.74 -2.29 0.52
CA ILE A 21 5.80 -3.54 -0.24
C ILE A 21 4.46 -3.77 -0.95
N LYS A 22 3.36 -3.59 -0.25
CA LYS A 22 2.01 -3.71 -0.82
C LYS A 22 1.85 -2.78 -2.02
N ALA A 23 2.25 -1.52 -1.89
CA ALA A 23 2.16 -0.54 -2.98
C ALA A 23 2.98 -0.97 -4.20
N GLN A 24 4.17 -1.48 -3.98
CA GLN A 24 5.04 -1.94 -5.07
C GLN A 24 4.49 -3.19 -5.77
N ILE A 25 3.80 -4.05 -5.03
CA ILE A 25 3.11 -5.20 -5.62
C ILE A 25 1.91 -4.71 -6.45
N ILE A 26 1.13 -3.80 -5.90
CA ILE A 26 -0.06 -3.27 -6.56
C ILE A 26 0.29 -2.53 -7.85
N ASN A 27 1.33 -1.69 -7.83
CA ASN A 27 1.70 -0.91 -9.00
C ASN A 27 2.54 -1.68 -10.03
N GLY A 28 2.86 -2.94 -9.75
CA GLY A 28 3.60 -3.78 -10.69
C GLY A 28 5.11 -3.67 -10.62
N SER A 29 5.65 -2.85 -9.72
CA SER A 29 7.11 -2.75 -9.53
C SER A 29 7.70 -4.06 -9.06
N LEU A 30 6.99 -4.77 -8.20
CA LEU A 30 7.32 -6.13 -7.80
C LEU A 30 6.43 -7.09 -8.56
N LYS A 31 7.03 -7.89 -9.43
CA LYS A 31 6.30 -8.79 -10.32
C LYS A 31 5.85 -10.06 -9.60
N GLU A 32 4.82 -10.71 -10.14
CA GLU A 32 4.37 -12.04 -9.68
C GLU A 32 5.55 -13.00 -9.63
N ASP A 33 5.63 -13.74 -8.54
CA ASP A 33 6.68 -14.73 -8.26
C ASP A 33 8.09 -14.15 -8.10
N ALA A 34 8.24 -12.84 -8.06
CA ALA A 34 9.52 -12.23 -7.74
C ALA A 34 9.89 -12.55 -6.29
N MET A 35 11.15 -12.87 -6.07
CA MET A 35 11.66 -13.15 -4.72
C MET A 35 11.89 -11.84 -3.97
N LEU A 36 11.37 -11.78 -2.74
CA LEU A 36 11.64 -10.67 -1.84
C LEU A 36 12.97 -10.90 -1.10
N PRO A 37 13.61 -9.83 -0.61
CA PRO A 37 14.74 -10.01 0.29
C PRO A 37 14.31 -10.83 1.49
N SER A 38 15.23 -11.61 2.06
CA SER A 38 14.94 -12.34 3.29
C SER A 38 14.63 -11.35 4.41
N ILE A 39 13.87 -11.79 5.41
CA ILE A 39 13.54 -10.95 6.57
C ILE A 39 14.83 -10.42 7.21
N ARG A 40 15.80 -11.30 7.38
CA ARG A 40 17.09 -10.96 8.01
C ARG A 40 17.86 -9.95 7.18
N SER A 41 17.89 -10.13 5.86
CA SER A 41 18.58 -9.22 4.95
C SER A 41 17.94 -7.82 4.96
N LEU A 42 16.63 -7.77 4.87
CA LEU A 42 15.91 -6.49 4.87
C LEU A 42 16.08 -5.76 6.20
N ALA A 43 15.97 -6.48 7.31
CA ALA A 43 16.16 -5.90 8.64
C ALA A 43 17.55 -5.29 8.77
N LYS A 44 18.57 -5.98 8.27
CA LYS A 44 19.95 -5.49 8.28
C LYS A 44 20.10 -4.24 7.42
N ASP A 45 19.57 -4.27 6.20
CA ASP A 45 19.68 -3.16 5.27
C ASP A 45 18.99 -1.90 5.78
N LEU A 46 17.86 -2.06 6.46
CA LEU A 46 17.09 -0.93 6.99
C LEU A 46 17.48 -0.53 8.41
N HIS A 47 18.42 -1.26 9.03
CA HIS A 47 18.85 -1.03 10.42
C HIS A 47 17.68 -1.08 11.41
N ILE A 48 16.83 -2.09 11.26
CA ILE A 48 15.67 -2.31 12.13
C ILE A 48 15.69 -3.75 12.67
N SER A 49 14.80 -4.03 13.63
CA SER A 49 14.78 -5.35 14.26
C SER A 49 14.24 -6.42 13.32
N PHE A 50 14.70 -7.64 13.51
CA PHE A 50 14.20 -8.83 12.81
C PHE A 50 12.70 -9.02 13.07
N ILE A 51 12.28 -8.84 14.33
CA ILE A 51 10.88 -9.04 14.75
C ILE A 51 9.94 -8.08 14.02
N THR A 52 10.33 -6.82 13.88
CA THR A 52 9.54 -5.81 13.18
C THR A 52 9.37 -6.16 11.70
N THR A 53 10.47 -6.56 11.06
CA THR A 53 10.45 -6.96 9.65
C THR A 53 9.61 -8.22 9.46
N LYS A 54 9.77 -9.20 10.35
CA LYS A 54 9.00 -10.44 10.33
C LYS A 54 7.50 -10.17 10.41
N ARG A 55 7.10 -9.26 11.29
CA ARG A 55 5.70 -8.89 11.44
C ARG A 55 5.12 -8.35 10.13
N ALA A 56 5.85 -7.48 9.45
CA ALA A 56 5.40 -6.94 8.17
C ALA A 56 5.19 -8.06 7.14
N TYR A 57 6.14 -8.98 7.06
CA TYR A 57 6.06 -10.12 6.12
C TYR A 57 4.92 -11.06 6.47
N GLU A 58 4.72 -11.33 7.76
CA GLU A 58 3.60 -12.18 8.19
C GLU A 58 2.25 -11.57 7.84
N GLU A 59 2.10 -10.27 7.99
CA GLU A 59 0.86 -9.58 7.62
C GLU A 59 0.65 -9.57 6.11
N LEU A 60 1.71 -9.37 5.33
CA LEU A 60 1.63 -9.46 3.87
C LEU A 60 1.20 -10.86 3.41
N GLU A 61 1.72 -11.89 4.04
CA GLU A 61 1.36 -13.28 3.72
C GLU A 61 -0.08 -13.58 4.11
N ARG A 62 -0.48 -13.16 5.31
CA ARG A 62 -1.86 -13.33 5.79
C ARG A 62 -2.86 -12.68 4.84
N ASP A 63 -2.53 -11.50 4.31
CA ASP A 63 -3.40 -10.76 3.40
C ASP A 63 -3.28 -11.21 1.94
N GLY A 64 -2.44 -12.21 1.67
CA GLY A 64 -2.35 -12.83 0.35
C GLY A 64 -1.44 -12.12 -0.65
N PHE A 65 -0.62 -11.17 -0.21
CA PHE A 65 0.29 -10.45 -1.12
C PHE A 65 1.57 -11.20 -1.42
N ILE A 66 2.02 -12.02 -0.49
CA ILE A 66 3.22 -12.84 -0.65
C ILE A 66 2.97 -14.27 -0.18
N TYR A 67 3.83 -15.19 -0.60
CA TYR A 67 3.82 -16.55 -0.10
C TYR A 67 5.25 -16.98 0.25
N THR A 68 5.35 -17.91 1.19
CA THR A 68 6.64 -18.43 1.65
C THR A 68 6.83 -19.87 1.17
N VAL A 69 7.99 -20.12 0.60
CA VAL A 69 8.41 -21.49 0.26
C VAL A 69 9.51 -21.88 1.24
N PRO A 70 9.25 -22.85 2.15
CA PRO A 70 10.26 -23.23 3.15
C PRO A 70 11.60 -23.57 2.52
N GLY A 71 12.66 -22.99 3.08
CA GLY A 71 14.02 -23.20 2.58
C GLY A 71 14.38 -22.40 1.34
N LYS A 72 13.45 -21.70 0.73
CA LYS A 72 13.72 -20.91 -0.48
C LYS A 72 13.47 -19.42 -0.32
N GLY A 73 12.46 -19.02 0.48
CA GLY A 73 12.21 -17.62 0.75
C GLY A 73 10.76 -17.20 0.54
N CYS A 74 10.55 -15.89 0.47
CA CYS A 74 9.26 -15.28 0.25
C CYS A 74 9.16 -14.70 -1.16
N PHE A 75 7.98 -14.85 -1.76
CA PHE A 75 7.76 -14.47 -3.15
C PHE A 75 6.45 -13.69 -3.27
N VAL A 76 6.36 -12.86 -4.30
CA VAL A 76 5.14 -12.12 -4.61
C VAL A 76 4.07 -13.10 -5.10
N SER A 77 2.90 -13.09 -4.47
CA SER A 77 1.79 -13.98 -4.85
C SER A 77 1.19 -13.60 -6.19
N LYS A 78 0.63 -14.60 -6.84
CA LYS A 78 -0.28 -14.34 -7.95
C LYS A 78 -1.50 -13.65 -7.40
N ARG A 79 -1.78 -12.46 -7.90
CA ARG A 79 -2.75 -11.60 -7.30
C ARG A 79 -4.15 -11.82 -7.83
N ASN A 80 -5.11 -11.77 -6.92
CA ASN A 80 -6.49 -11.56 -7.29
C ASN A 80 -6.68 -10.07 -7.53
N ILE A 81 -6.61 -9.66 -8.79
CA ILE A 81 -6.75 -8.26 -9.20
C ILE A 81 -8.07 -7.68 -8.71
N GLU A 82 -9.12 -8.50 -8.66
CA GLU A 82 -10.43 -8.05 -8.20
C GLU A 82 -10.43 -7.66 -6.72
N LEU A 83 -9.75 -8.44 -5.86
CA LEU A 83 -9.65 -8.11 -4.45
C LEU A 83 -8.91 -6.80 -4.23
N VAL A 84 -7.85 -6.56 -5.00
CA VAL A 84 -7.09 -5.31 -4.92
C VAL A 84 -7.95 -4.15 -5.37
N ARG A 85 -8.67 -4.34 -6.46
CA ARG A 85 -9.58 -3.31 -6.97
C ARG A 85 -10.65 -2.97 -5.94
N GLU A 86 -11.24 -3.97 -5.30
CA GLU A 86 -12.24 -3.76 -4.25
C GLU A 86 -11.67 -2.98 -3.06
N GLU A 87 -10.44 -3.32 -2.64
CA GLU A 87 -9.76 -2.61 -1.56
C GLU A 87 -9.54 -1.14 -1.91
N MET A 88 -9.09 -0.87 -3.14
CA MET A 88 -8.88 0.50 -3.61
C MET A 88 -10.19 1.27 -3.71
N LEU A 89 -11.23 0.64 -4.23
CA LEU A 89 -12.56 1.26 -4.31
C LEU A 89 -13.09 1.63 -2.94
N LYS A 90 -12.87 0.77 -1.95
CA LYS A 90 -13.27 1.05 -0.57
C LYS A 90 -12.56 2.28 -0.02
N GLN A 91 -11.25 2.40 -0.25
CA GLN A 91 -10.49 3.57 0.18
C GLN A 91 -10.97 4.84 -0.51
N ILE A 92 -11.23 4.76 -1.80
CA ILE A 92 -11.76 5.89 -2.58
C ILE A 92 -13.11 6.32 -2.00
N GLU A 93 -14.00 5.36 -1.71
CA GLU A 93 -15.30 5.66 -1.14
C GLU A 93 -15.18 6.37 0.21
N GLU A 94 -14.27 5.90 1.07
CA GLU A 94 -14.01 6.54 2.37
C GLU A 94 -13.56 7.99 2.21
N HIS A 95 -12.67 8.27 1.26
CA HIS A 95 -12.21 9.63 1.01
C HIS A 95 -13.29 10.50 0.39
N LEU A 96 -14.07 9.95 -0.53
CA LEU A 96 -15.19 10.68 -1.13
C LEU A 96 -16.27 11.03 -0.09
N SER A 97 -16.49 10.15 0.88
CA SER A 97 -17.42 10.44 1.97
C SER A 97 -16.97 11.66 2.78
N LYS A 98 -15.68 11.79 3.01
CA LYS A 98 -15.11 12.96 3.68
C LYS A 98 -15.28 14.22 2.84
N VAL A 99 -15.09 14.09 1.53
CA VAL A 99 -15.31 15.20 0.59
C VAL A 99 -16.74 15.69 0.68
N VAL A 100 -17.71 14.77 0.68
CA VAL A 100 -19.13 15.10 0.76
C VAL A 100 -19.46 15.79 2.08
N GLU A 101 -18.90 15.32 3.20
CA GLU A 101 -19.09 15.95 4.50
C GLU A 101 -18.58 17.40 4.50
N LEU A 102 -17.40 17.63 3.96
CA LEU A 102 -16.82 18.97 3.87
C LEU A 102 -17.66 19.88 2.99
N ALA A 103 -18.09 19.40 1.84
CA ALA A 103 -18.92 20.18 0.92
C ALA A 103 -20.25 20.56 1.55
N SER A 104 -20.89 19.63 2.26
CA SER A 104 -22.16 19.88 2.93
C SER A 104 -22.05 20.93 4.03
N SER A 105 -20.90 20.96 4.72
CA SER A 105 -20.69 21.91 5.81
C SER A 105 -20.61 23.37 5.34
N CYS A 106 -20.28 23.59 4.06
CA CYS A 106 -20.10 24.92 3.48
C CYS A 106 -21.05 25.21 2.31
N ASN A 107 -22.04 24.36 2.09
CA ASN A 107 -22.99 24.49 0.97
C ASN A 107 -22.32 24.54 -0.40
N ILE A 108 -21.24 23.77 -0.56
CA ILE A 108 -20.58 23.64 -1.86
C ILE A 108 -21.35 22.61 -2.69
N SER A 109 -21.68 22.97 -3.93
CA SER A 109 -22.50 22.12 -4.79
C SER A 109 -21.74 20.90 -5.33
N SER A 110 -22.49 19.88 -5.71
CA SER A 110 -21.92 18.69 -6.32
C SER A 110 -21.20 19.01 -7.65
N ASP A 111 -21.67 20.02 -8.36
CA ASP A 111 -21.04 20.44 -9.62
C ASP A 111 -19.63 20.96 -9.40
N VAL A 112 -19.42 21.73 -8.33
CA VAL A 112 -18.07 22.20 -7.98
C VAL A 112 -17.15 21.03 -7.66
N ILE A 113 -17.65 20.07 -6.89
CA ILE A 113 -16.85 18.89 -6.52
C ILE A 113 -16.47 18.08 -7.76
N ARG A 114 -17.41 17.87 -8.67
CA ARG A 114 -17.13 17.14 -9.92
C ARG A 114 -16.10 17.84 -10.77
N GLU A 115 -16.18 19.17 -10.86
CA GLU A 115 -15.20 19.96 -11.60
C GLU A 115 -13.81 19.83 -10.98
N MET A 116 -13.71 19.87 -9.65
CA MET A 116 -12.43 19.67 -8.95
C MET A 116 -11.83 18.31 -9.24
N ILE A 117 -12.64 17.26 -9.20
CA ILE A 117 -12.20 15.90 -9.49
C ILE A 117 -11.68 15.81 -10.93
N ASP A 118 -12.41 16.36 -11.87
CA ASP A 118 -12.01 16.35 -13.29
C ASP A 118 -10.67 17.04 -13.50
N LEU A 119 -10.45 18.19 -12.85
CA LEU A 119 -9.19 18.91 -12.93
C LEU A 119 -8.03 18.11 -12.34
N ILE A 120 -8.25 17.48 -11.18
CA ILE A 120 -7.22 16.66 -10.54
C ILE A 120 -6.86 15.47 -11.41
N MET A 121 -7.86 14.79 -11.98
CA MET A 121 -7.63 13.65 -12.85
C MET A 121 -6.88 14.05 -14.11
N GLU A 122 -7.16 15.23 -14.64
CA GLU A 122 -6.48 15.74 -15.82
C GLU A 122 -5.00 16.03 -15.52
N GLU A 123 -4.69 16.61 -14.35
CA GLU A 123 -3.31 16.86 -13.91
C GLU A 123 -2.55 15.55 -13.72
N ASP A 124 -3.19 14.52 -13.19
CA ASP A 124 -2.56 13.23 -12.94
C ASP A 124 -2.15 12.52 -14.23
N LYS A 125 -2.77 12.85 -15.36
CA LYS A 125 -2.44 12.28 -16.66
C LYS A 125 -1.19 12.89 -17.29
N LYS A 126 -0.69 13.97 -16.75
CA LYS A 126 0.54 14.61 -17.21
C LYS A 126 1.74 14.01 -16.48
#